data_f04bc9de7da7f950d482ad51b3ec0a1d
#
_entry.id   f04bc9de7da7f950d482ad51b3ec0a1d
#
_cell.length_a   1.000
_cell.length_b   1.000
_cell.length_c   1.000
_cell.angle_alpha   90.00
_cell.angle_beta   90.00
_cell.angle_gamma   90.00
#
_symmetry.space_group_name_H-M   'P 1'
#
loop_
_entity.id
_entity.type
_entity.pdbx_description
1 polymer ?
#
loop_
_entity_poly.entity_id
_entity_poly.type
_entity_poly.pdbx_seq_one_letter_code
_entity_poly.pdbx_strand_id
1 'polypeptide(L)'
;MINFENTMVRILEINIKNYKNTSNGTVEVSTISNIENGRGDIRGIYGQNGSGKTSIISAMSLIKNIFSGMPLPEDIDKYIKYGENESEINVLFFIENDKGKYKAKYSIIIAKNEEGCFIQRETLSYWDQSNENDNWNKVKVLIDNQYDKSSISPKYRNDEISGLFPDYNDLIVMKKIKFRDHQSFIFSD
;
A
#
# COMPACT_ATOMS: atom_id res chain seq x y z
N MET A 1 6.86 13.40 19.42
CA MET A 1 6.48 11.97 19.61
C MET A 1 5.07 11.83 19.06
N ILE A 2 4.87 11.06 18.01
CA ILE A 2 3.52 10.82 17.47
C ILE A 2 2.85 9.84 18.43
N ASN A 3 1.77 10.29 19.10
CA ASN A 3 1.00 9.43 19.97
C ASN A 3 0.02 8.61 19.12
N PHE A 4 0.20 7.29 19.05
CA PHE A 4 -0.66 6.38 18.30
C PHE A 4 -1.83 5.81 19.15
N GLU A 5 -1.95 6.21 20.42
CA GLU A 5 -2.88 5.59 21.38
C GLU A 5 -4.36 5.65 20.97
N ASN A 6 -4.74 6.60 20.10
CA ASN A 6 -6.12 6.78 19.66
C ASN A 6 -6.25 6.71 18.12
N THR A 7 -5.38 5.95 17.45
CA THR A 7 -5.46 5.83 15.99
C THR A 7 -6.16 4.54 15.59
N MET A 8 -7.29 4.66 14.90
CA MET A 8 -7.99 3.55 14.27
C MET A 8 -7.62 3.47 12.80
N VAL A 9 -7.24 2.28 12.35
CA VAL A 9 -6.98 1.98 10.94
C VAL A 9 -7.87 0.82 10.49
N ARG A 10 -8.57 0.99 9.37
CA ARG A 10 -9.43 -0.03 8.77
C ARG A 10 -9.18 -0.12 7.26
N ILE A 11 -9.17 -1.34 6.73
CA ILE A 11 -9.13 -1.57 5.30
C ILE A 11 -10.54 -1.34 4.73
N LEU A 12 -10.66 -0.47 3.73
CA LEU A 12 -11.89 -0.25 2.98
C LEU A 12 -11.99 -1.18 1.77
N GLU A 13 -10.92 -1.25 0.99
CA GLU A 13 -10.91 -1.95 -0.29
C GLU A 13 -9.54 -2.55 -0.57
N ILE A 14 -9.53 -3.69 -1.24
CA ILE A 14 -8.34 -4.30 -1.84
C ILE A 14 -8.65 -4.55 -3.31
N ASN A 15 -7.77 -4.04 -4.18
CA ASN A 15 -7.79 -4.31 -5.61
C ASN A 15 -6.50 -5.01 -6.03
N ILE A 16 -6.62 -6.01 -6.86
CA ILE A 16 -5.50 -6.74 -7.46
C ILE A 16 -5.62 -6.76 -8.98
N LYS A 17 -4.49 -6.62 -9.67
CA LYS A 17 -4.41 -6.71 -11.12
C LYS A 17 -3.27 -7.64 -11.52
N ASN A 18 -3.52 -8.54 -12.46
CA ASN A 18 -2.57 -9.53 -12.95
C ASN A 18 -1.89 -10.34 -11.81
N TYR A 19 -2.66 -10.69 -10.80
CA TYR A 19 -2.16 -11.35 -9.61
C TYR A 19 -2.60 -12.81 -9.58
N LYS A 20 -1.64 -13.74 -9.58
CA LYS A 20 -1.87 -15.20 -9.72
C LYS A 20 -2.73 -15.50 -10.96
N ASN A 21 -3.91 -16.07 -10.77
CA ASN A 21 -4.84 -16.39 -11.87
C ASN A 21 -5.90 -15.29 -12.10
N THR A 22 -5.80 -14.14 -11.45
CA THR A 22 -6.77 -13.06 -11.50
C THR A 22 -6.25 -11.90 -12.36
N SER A 23 -6.98 -11.54 -13.43
CA SER A 23 -6.63 -10.39 -14.27
C SER A 23 -6.96 -9.08 -13.58
N ASN A 24 -8.14 -9.00 -12.95
CA ASN A 24 -8.58 -7.87 -12.15
C ASN A 24 -9.59 -8.35 -11.11
N GLY A 25 -9.42 -7.94 -9.87
CA GLY A 25 -10.31 -8.30 -8.77
C GLY A 25 -10.34 -7.20 -7.71
N THR A 26 -11.53 -6.84 -7.28
CA THR A 26 -11.74 -5.85 -6.22
C THR A 26 -12.63 -6.45 -5.14
N VAL A 27 -12.26 -6.26 -3.88
CA VAL A 27 -13.06 -6.62 -2.72
C VAL A 27 -13.19 -5.41 -1.81
N GLU A 28 -14.42 -4.96 -1.64
CA GLU A 28 -14.78 -4.02 -0.58
C GLU A 28 -14.79 -4.76 0.75
N VAL A 29 -13.90 -4.38 1.66
CA VAL A 29 -13.73 -5.03 2.98
C VAL A 29 -14.66 -4.37 4.01
N SER A 30 -14.70 -3.03 4.02
CA SER A 30 -15.54 -2.26 4.94
C SER A 30 -16.06 -0.98 4.27
N THR A 31 -17.08 -0.38 4.88
CA THR A 31 -17.57 0.94 4.49
C THR A 31 -17.35 1.93 5.63
N ILE A 32 -17.13 3.20 5.30
CA ILE A 32 -16.96 4.26 6.31
C ILE A 32 -18.19 4.31 7.22
N SER A 33 -19.40 4.23 6.66
CA SER A 33 -20.64 4.25 7.44
C SER A 33 -20.71 3.13 8.48
N ASN A 34 -20.26 1.91 8.15
CA ASN A 34 -20.24 0.82 9.13
C ASN A 34 -19.20 1.08 10.22
N ILE A 35 -18.04 1.59 9.84
CA ILE A 35 -16.96 1.93 10.80
C ILE A 35 -17.44 3.00 11.78
N GLU A 36 -18.01 4.09 11.28
CA GLU A 36 -18.51 5.20 12.10
C GLU A 36 -19.66 4.79 13.04
N ASN A 37 -20.45 3.79 12.63
CA ASN A 37 -21.50 3.21 13.48
C ASN A 37 -20.99 2.13 14.44
N GLY A 38 -19.66 1.93 14.56
CA GLY A 38 -19.04 0.93 15.43
C GLY A 38 -19.34 -0.51 15.02
N ARG A 39 -19.75 -0.75 13.77
CA ARG A 39 -20.09 -2.09 13.27
C ARG A 39 -18.85 -2.78 12.74
N GLY A 40 -18.67 -4.04 13.12
CA GLY A 40 -17.71 -4.93 12.49
C GLY A 40 -18.26 -5.46 11.17
N ASP A 41 -17.44 -5.50 10.14
CA ASP A 41 -17.78 -6.12 8.85
C ASP A 41 -17.29 -7.57 8.82
N ILE A 42 -18.19 -8.46 8.40
CA ILE A 42 -17.85 -9.85 8.03
C ILE A 42 -18.14 -9.99 6.55
N ARG A 43 -17.09 -10.29 5.76
CA ARG A 43 -17.20 -10.48 4.31
C ARG A 43 -16.97 -11.95 3.98
N GLY A 44 -17.99 -12.60 3.44
CA GLY A 44 -17.87 -13.93 2.87
C GLY A 44 -17.45 -13.85 1.40
N ILE A 45 -16.38 -14.54 1.02
CA ILE A 45 -15.95 -14.62 -0.37
C ILE A 45 -16.40 -15.96 -0.93
N TYR A 46 -17.39 -15.93 -1.82
CA TYR A 46 -17.96 -17.10 -2.47
C TYR A 46 -17.64 -17.10 -3.97
N GLY A 47 -17.64 -18.26 -4.58
CA GLY A 47 -17.44 -18.40 -6.03
C GLY A 47 -16.89 -19.78 -6.39
N GLN A 48 -16.90 -20.09 -7.67
CA GLN A 48 -16.36 -21.33 -8.22
C GLN A 48 -14.84 -21.47 -7.98
N ASN A 49 -14.31 -22.68 -8.09
CA ASN A 49 -12.88 -22.91 -8.06
C ASN A 49 -12.20 -22.15 -9.21
N GLY A 50 -11.09 -21.47 -8.93
CA GLY A 50 -10.41 -20.64 -9.93
C GLY A 50 -10.93 -19.19 -10.04
N SER A 51 -11.99 -18.79 -9.34
CA SER A 51 -12.57 -17.44 -9.41
C SER A 51 -11.74 -16.33 -8.72
N GLY A 52 -10.52 -16.60 -8.27
CA GLY A 52 -9.66 -15.59 -7.65
C GLY A 52 -9.81 -15.40 -6.14
N LYS A 53 -10.66 -16.19 -5.45
CA LYS A 53 -10.83 -16.10 -3.98
C LYS A 53 -9.49 -16.18 -3.23
N THR A 54 -8.70 -17.18 -3.56
CA THR A 54 -7.37 -17.40 -2.96
C THR A 54 -6.39 -16.28 -3.33
N SER A 55 -6.55 -15.65 -4.50
CA SER A 55 -5.69 -14.54 -4.92
C SER A 55 -5.84 -13.34 -3.98
N ILE A 56 -7.07 -12.96 -3.61
CA ILE A 56 -7.31 -11.86 -2.66
C ILE A 56 -6.70 -12.16 -1.28
N ILE A 57 -6.93 -13.36 -0.74
CA ILE A 57 -6.37 -13.75 0.56
C ILE A 57 -4.84 -13.76 0.51
N SER A 58 -4.27 -14.26 -0.58
CA SER A 58 -2.83 -14.26 -0.81
C SER A 58 -2.26 -12.84 -0.91
N ALA A 59 -2.96 -11.92 -1.58
CA ALA A 59 -2.57 -10.52 -1.66
C ALA A 59 -2.59 -9.84 -0.28
N MET A 60 -3.61 -10.11 0.54
CA MET A 60 -3.66 -9.61 1.93
C MET A 60 -2.48 -10.12 2.75
N SER A 61 -2.12 -11.40 2.60
CA SER A 61 -0.96 -11.99 3.28
C SER A 61 0.35 -11.34 2.84
N LEU A 62 0.51 -11.10 1.53
CA LEU A 62 1.69 -10.44 0.98
C LEU A 62 1.80 -8.99 1.51
N ILE A 63 0.72 -8.23 1.48
CA ILE A 63 0.68 -6.86 2.00
C ILE A 63 1.02 -6.81 3.51
N LYS A 64 0.49 -7.77 4.29
CA LYS A 64 0.87 -7.89 5.70
C LYS A 64 2.38 -8.07 5.88
N ASN A 65 3.00 -8.94 5.10
CA ASN A 65 4.44 -9.18 5.16
C ASN A 65 5.22 -7.91 4.77
N ILE A 66 4.81 -7.24 3.69
CA ILE A 66 5.42 -5.98 3.24
C ILE A 66 5.34 -4.91 4.33
N PHE A 67 4.18 -4.74 4.97
CA PHE A 67 4.00 -3.77 6.05
C PHE A 67 4.77 -4.11 7.32
N SER A 68 5.19 -5.37 7.46
CA SER A 68 6.08 -5.81 8.53
C SER A 68 7.57 -5.70 8.17
N GLY A 69 7.93 -5.02 7.06
CA GLY A 69 9.31 -4.88 6.60
C GLY A 69 9.93 -6.17 6.03
N MET A 70 9.13 -7.22 5.81
CA MET A 70 9.63 -8.48 5.26
C MET A 70 9.96 -8.34 3.77
N PRO A 71 11.01 -9.00 3.28
CA PRO A 71 11.31 -9.04 1.85
C PRO A 71 10.22 -9.77 1.08
N LEU A 72 10.17 -9.54 -0.24
CA LEU A 72 9.31 -10.34 -1.11
C LEU A 72 9.67 -11.83 -1.00
N PRO A 73 8.68 -12.73 -1.06
CA PRO A 73 8.92 -14.16 -1.08
C PRO A 73 9.82 -14.58 -2.24
N GLU A 74 10.65 -15.62 -2.05
CA GLU A 74 11.52 -16.14 -3.11
C GLU A 74 10.74 -16.63 -4.34
N ASP A 75 9.49 -17.09 -4.14
CA ASP A 75 8.60 -17.55 -5.20
C ASP A 75 7.61 -16.49 -5.69
N ILE A 76 7.96 -15.21 -5.55
CA ILE A 76 7.10 -14.09 -5.92
C ILE A 76 6.73 -14.07 -7.41
N ASP A 77 7.53 -14.71 -8.27
CA ASP A 77 7.23 -14.90 -9.69
C ASP A 77 5.89 -15.63 -9.92
N LYS A 78 5.50 -16.53 -9.02
CA LYS A 78 4.21 -17.26 -9.04
C LYS A 78 3.01 -16.37 -8.68
N TYR A 79 3.27 -15.15 -8.20
CA TYR A 79 2.24 -14.18 -7.86
C TYR A 79 1.90 -13.28 -9.04
N ILE A 80 2.76 -13.21 -10.05
CA ILE A 80 2.46 -12.54 -11.32
C ILE A 80 1.67 -13.52 -12.20
N LYS A 81 0.58 -13.03 -12.79
CA LYS A 81 -0.26 -13.85 -13.66
C LYS A 81 0.55 -14.39 -14.85
N TYR A 82 0.30 -15.65 -15.20
CA TYR A 82 0.93 -16.26 -16.36
C TYR A 82 0.69 -15.45 -17.63
N GLY A 83 1.75 -15.16 -18.38
CA GLY A 83 1.72 -14.33 -19.59
C GLY A 83 1.87 -12.82 -19.35
N GLU A 84 1.88 -12.39 -18.08
CA GLU A 84 2.08 -10.99 -17.70
C GLU A 84 3.48 -10.76 -17.15
N ASN A 85 3.96 -9.52 -17.21
CA ASN A 85 5.28 -9.13 -16.70
C ASN A 85 5.21 -8.37 -15.38
N GLU A 86 4.01 -7.98 -14.96
CA GLU A 86 3.80 -7.25 -13.71
C GLU A 86 2.48 -7.62 -13.05
N SER A 87 2.41 -7.43 -11.75
CA SER A 87 1.19 -7.47 -10.95
C SER A 87 1.08 -6.23 -10.08
N GLU A 88 -0.14 -5.81 -9.80
CA GLU A 88 -0.43 -4.63 -8.99
C GLU A 88 -1.36 -5.00 -7.84
N ILE A 89 -1.06 -4.48 -6.64
CA ILE A 89 -1.94 -4.55 -5.48
C ILE A 89 -2.17 -3.14 -4.97
N ASN A 90 -3.44 -2.80 -4.78
CA ASN A 90 -3.87 -1.53 -4.18
C ASN A 90 -4.65 -1.83 -2.91
N VAL A 91 -4.36 -1.09 -1.84
CA VAL A 91 -5.12 -1.16 -0.59
C VAL A 91 -5.57 0.24 -0.20
N LEU A 92 -6.86 0.39 0.02
CA LEU A 92 -7.46 1.63 0.51
C LEU A 92 -7.78 1.48 2.00
N PHE A 93 -7.32 2.43 2.79
CA PHE A 93 -7.54 2.49 4.23
C PHE A 93 -8.42 3.68 4.62
N PHE A 94 -9.17 3.51 5.68
CA PHE A 94 -9.72 4.58 6.49
C PHE A 94 -8.91 4.69 7.77
N ILE A 95 -8.56 5.92 8.12
CA ILE A 95 -7.77 6.24 9.32
C ILE A 95 -8.49 7.34 10.07
N GLU A 96 -8.68 7.14 11.37
CA GLU A 96 -9.25 8.15 12.26
C GLU A 96 -8.35 8.29 13.49
N ASN A 97 -8.05 9.52 13.85
CA ASN A 97 -7.29 9.88 15.05
C ASN A 97 -7.76 11.21 15.61
N ASP A 98 -7.12 11.69 16.66
CA ASP A 98 -7.44 12.96 17.33
C ASP A 98 -7.34 14.21 16.41
N LYS A 99 -6.65 14.09 15.27
CA LYS A 99 -6.49 15.19 14.29
C LYS A 99 -7.54 15.17 13.19
N GLY A 100 -8.29 14.09 13.03
CA GLY A 100 -9.34 13.97 12.03
C GLY A 100 -9.41 12.63 11.32
N LYS A 101 -10.13 12.63 10.19
CA LYS A 101 -10.38 11.45 9.36
C LYS A 101 -9.61 11.55 8.05
N TYR A 102 -9.04 10.44 7.64
CA TYR A 102 -8.22 10.33 6.45
C TYR A 102 -8.58 9.07 5.67
N LYS A 103 -8.39 9.11 4.36
CA LYS A 103 -8.21 7.92 3.53
C LYS A 103 -6.74 7.83 3.13
N ALA A 104 -6.17 6.64 3.11
CA ALA A 104 -4.84 6.41 2.59
C ALA A 104 -4.89 5.27 1.56
N LYS A 105 -4.21 5.45 0.43
CA LYS A 105 -4.05 4.42 -0.58
C LYS A 105 -2.58 4.03 -0.68
N TYR A 106 -2.31 2.78 -0.44
CA TYR A 106 -1.05 2.14 -0.73
C TYR A 106 -1.17 1.35 -2.02
N SER A 107 -0.21 1.50 -2.91
CA SER A 107 -0.13 0.76 -4.17
C SER A 107 1.27 0.22 -4.36
N ILE A 108 1.38 -1.02 -4.79
CA ILE A 108 2.65 -1.67 -5.13
C ILE A 108 2.52 -2.37 -6.47
N ILE A 109 3.53 -2.19 -7.33
CA ILE A 109 3.69 -2.90 -8.59
C ILE A 109 4.94 -3.76 -8.46
N ILE A 110 4.75 -5.06 -8.65
CA ILE A 110 5.81 -6.06 -8.68
C ILE A 110 5.97 -6.49 -10.14
N ALA A 111 7.18 -6.34 -10.67
CA ALA A 111 7.51 -6.72 -12.04
C ALA A 111 8.57 -7.81 -12.08
N LYS A 112 8.74 -8.43 -13.24
CA LYS A 112 9.81 -9.40 -13.51
C LYS A 112 10.61 -9.01 -14.74
N ASN A 113 11.90 -9.28 -14.69
CA ASN A 113 12.84 -9.17 -15.80
C ASN A 113 13.70 -10.44 -15.87
N GLU A 114 14.78 -10.41 -16.64
CA GLU A 114 15.72 -11.54 -16.80
C GLU A 114 16.47 -11.87 -15.48
N GLU A 115 16.62 -10.90 -14.59
CA GLU A 115 17.33 -11.06 -13.31
C GLU A 115 16.42 -11.55 -12.17
N GLY A 116 15.09 -11.48 -12.35
CA GLY A 116 14.11 -11.92 -11.36
C GLY A 116 12.95 -10.94 -11.17
N CYS A 117 12.29 -11.06 -10.01
CA CYS A 117 11.19 -10.17 -9.64
C CYS A 117 11.66 -9.06 -8.70
N PHE A 118 11.09 -7.88 -8.86
CA PHE A 118 11.45 -6.69 -8.08
C PHE A 118 10.24 -5.77 -7.88
N ILE A 119 10.33 -4.87 -6.92
CA ILE A 119 9.34 -3.81 -6.73
C ILE A 119 9.60 -2.70 -7.75
N GLN A 120 8.75 -2.63 -8.77
CA GLN A 120 8.87 -1.62 -9.83
C GLN A 120 8.41 -0.25 -9.36
N ARG A 121 7.33 -0.20 -8.60
CA ARG A 121 6.78 1.06 -8.08
C ARG A 121 6.05 0.83 -6.76
N GLU A 122 6.20 1.77 -5.87
CA GLU A 122 5.53 1.80 -4.58
C GLU A 122 5.04 3.21 -4.30
N THR A 123 3.74 3.37 -4.00
CA THR A 123 3.16 4.68 -3.75
C THR A 123 2.33 4.69 -2.49
N LEU A 124 2.40 5.80 -1.77
CA LEU A 124 1.51 6.09 -0.66
C LEU A 124 0.88 7.47 -0.88
N SER A 125 -0.43 7.51 -0.91
CA SER A 125 -1.19 8.75 -1.06
C SER A 125 -2.30 8.81 -0.02
N TYR A 126 -2.80 10.03 0.27
CA TYR A 126 -3.88 10.20 1.23
C TYR A 126 -4.83 11.34 0.84
N TRP A 127 -5.99 11.32 1.46
CA TRP A 127 -7.01 12.36 1.45
C TRP A 127 -7.35 12.68 2.89
N ASP A 128 -7.43 13.94 3.24
CA ASP A 128 -8.00 14.45 4.48
C ASP A 128 -9.47 14.86 4.25
N GLN A 129 -10.30 14.72 5.27
CA GLN A 129 -11.69 15.16 5.21
C GLN A 129 -11.75 16.65 5.59
N SER A 130 -12.53 17.45 4.82
CA SER A 130 -12.81 18.83 5.17
C SER A 130 -13.75 18.90 6.37
N ASN A 131 -13.41 19.70 7.38
CA ASN A 131 -14.25 19.89 8.56
C ASN A 131 -15.59 20.60 8.28
N GLU A 132 -15.74 21.22 7.10
CA GLU A 132 -16.91 22.06 6.80
C GLU A 132 -18.06 21.33 6.12
N ASN A 133 -17.78 20.24 5.35
CA ASN A 133 -18.79 19.61 4.51
C ASN A 133 -18.70 18.08 4.41
N ASP A 134 -17.96 17.41 5.26
CA ASP A 134 -17.67 15.94 5.17
C ASP A 134 -17.09 15.48 3.81
N ASN A 135 -16.66 16.41 2.99
CA ASN A 135 -16.08 16.12 1.68
C ASN A 135 -14.60 15.80 1.80
N TRP A 136 -14.14 14.88 0.95
CA TRP A 136 -12.73 14.52 0.85
C TRP A 136 -11.98 15.58 0.02
N ASN A 137 -10.87 16.08 0.57
CA ASN A 137 -9.99 16.99 -0.14
C ASN A 137 -9.27 16.29 -1.32
N LYS A 138 -8.53 17.07 -2.12
CA LYS A 138 -7.73 16.49 -3.22
C LYS A 138 -6.69 15.53 -2.68
N VAL A 139 -6.46 14.45 -3.42
CA VAL A 139 -5.40 13.48 -3.12
C VAL A 139 -4.03 14.15 -3.02
N LYS A 140 -3.29 13.76 -1.99
CA LYS A 140 -1.90 14.17 -1.77
C LYS A 140 -1.04 12.91 -1.86
N VAL A 141 -0.05 12.91 -2.74
CA VAL A 141 0.93 11.82 -2.85
C VAL A 141 2.05 12.09 -1.86
N LEU A 142 2.22 11.20 -0.89
CA LEU A 142 3.28 11.27 0.11
C LEU A 142 4.60 10.71 -0.44
N ILE A 143 4.51 9.52 -1.02
CA ILE A 143 5.66 8.78 -1.55
C ILE A 143 5.28 8.21 -2.90
N ASP A 144 6.18 8.36 -3.88
CA ASP A 144 6.14 7.70 -5.18
C ASP A 144 7.56 7.22 -5.48
N ASN A 145 7.84 5.98 -5.12
CA ASN A 145 9.12 5.35 -5.36
C ASN A 145 9.03 4.50 -6.62
N GLN A 146 9.92 4.74 -7.59
CA GLN A 146 10.04 3.95 -8.81
C GLN A 146 11.44 3.35 -8.89
N TYR A 147 11.55 2.17 -9.48
CA TYR A 147 12.82 1.45 -9.63
C TYR A 147 13.94 2.30 -10.23
N ASP A 148 13.68 2.97 -11.34
CA ASP A 148 14.67 3.78 -12.06
C ASP A 148 14.72 5.27 -11.65
N LYS A 149 13.76 5.74 -10.88
CA LYS A 149 13.61 7.16 -10.53
C LYS A 149 13.24 7.32 -9.07
N SER A 150 14.22 7.64 -8.26
CA SER A 150 13.96 8.09 -6.89
C SER A 150 13.41 9.52 -6.91
N SER A 151 12.14 9.66 -7.13
CA SER A 151 11.45 10.92 -6.89
C SER A 151 10.52 10.76 -5.71
N ILE A 152 11.05 10.97 -4.52
CA ILE A 152 10.17 11.45 -3.47
C ILE A 152 9.86 12.86 -3.88
N SER A 153 8.59 13.12 -4.14
CA SER A 153 8.16 14.44 -4.56
C SER A 153 8.67 15.48 -3.55
N PRO A 154 9.47 16.48 -3.95
CA PRO A 154 9.97 17.52 -3.05
C PRO A 154 8.83 18.29 -2.35
N LYS A 155 7.60 18.17 -2.88
CA LYS A 155 6.39 18.82 -2.39
C LYS A 155 5.93 18.33 -1.01
N TYR A 156 6.44 17.19 -0.54
CA TYR A 156 6.06 16.57 0.74
C TYR A 156 7.24 16.36 1.68
N ARG A 157 8.31 17.12 1.48
CA ARG A 157 9.27 17.40 2.53
C ARG A 157 8.58 18.28 3.57
N ASN A 158 7.68 17.67 4.34
CA ASN A 158 7.17 18.33 5.52
C ASN A 158 8.37 18.56 6.45
N ASP A 159 8.49 19.79 6.97
CA ASP A 159 9.53 20.15 7.94
C ASP A 159 9.56 19.21 9.15
N GLU A 160 8.45 18.54 9.46
CA GLU A 160 8.36 17.52 10.52
C GLU A 160 9.13 16.23 10.19
N ILE A 161 9.18 15.82 8.92
CA ILE A 161 9.96 14.64 8.49
C ILE A 161 11.41 15.02 8.23
N SER A 162 11.66 16.21 7.68
CA SER A 162 13.01 16.71 7.46
C SER A 162 13.77 16.99 8.77
N GLY A 163 13.06 17.32 9.85
CA GLY A 163 13.64 17.50 11.19
C GLY A 163 14.05 16.20 11.87
N LEU A 164 13.50 15.05 11.45
CA LEU A 164 13.88 13.72 11.98
C LEU A 164 15.12 13.13 11.27
N PHE A 165 15.42 13.58 10.05
CA PHE A 165 16.51 13.07 9.23
C PHE A 165 17.31 14.24 8.63
N PRO A 166 18.53 14.49 9.12
CA PRO A 166 19.36 15.64 8.69
C PRO A 166 19.68 15.63 7.18
N ASP A 167 19.67 14.46 6.55
CA ASP A 167 19.80 14.34 5.10
C ASP A 167 18.88 13.26 4.54
N TYR A 168 17.67 13.69 4.15
CA TYR A 168 16.64 12.81 3.60
C TYR A 168 17.06 12.15 2.27
N ASN A 169 17.92 12.82 1.48
CA ASN A 169 18.43 12.25 0.23
C ASN A 169 19.41 11.10 0.54
N ASP A 170 20.25 11.23 1.57
CA ASP A 170 21.16 10.17 1.99
C ASP A 170 20.40 8.96 2.51
N LEU A 171 19.30 9.16 3.26
CA LEU A 171 18.44 8.08 3.70
C LEU A 171 17.85 7.30 2.52
N ILE A 172 17.39 8.02 1.48
CA ILE A 172 16.86 7.41 0.26
C ILE A 172 17.94 6.59 -0.44
N VAL A 173 19.13 7.16 -0.60
CA VAL A 173 20.25 6.47 -1.24
C VAL A 173 20.67 5.24 -0.42
N MET A 174 20.76 5.37 0.91
CA MET A 174 21.08 4.24 1.81
C MET A 174 20.03 3.14 1.77
N LYS A 175 18.73 3.49 1.82
CA LYS A 175 17.65 2.51 1.67
C LYS A 175 17.68 1.81 0.32
N LYS A 176 17.94 2.53 -0.77
CA LYS A 176 18.09 1.93 -2.10
C LYS A 176 19.27 0.98 -2.22
N ILE A 177 20.41 1.31 -1.61
CA ILE A 177 21.60 0.45 -1.60
C ILE A 177 21.35 -0.80 -0.74
N LYS A 178 20.69 -0.64 0.41
CA LYS A 178 20.51 -1.72 1.40
C LYS A 178 19.38 -2.68 1.04
N PHE A 179 18.31 -2.18 0.41
CA PHE A 179 17.07 -2.92 0.19
C PHE A 179 16.71 -3.06 -1.29
N ARG A 180 17.72 -3.17 -2.14
CA ARG A 180 17.51 -3.31 -3.58
C ARG A 180 16.43 -4.35 -3.90
N ASP A 181 15.38 -3.89 -4.59
CA ASP A 181 14.51 -4.66 -5.45
C ASP A 181 13.52 -5.63 -4.78
N HIS A 182 13.81 -6.12 -3.56
CA HIS A 182 13.01 -7.18 -2.93
C HIS A 182 12.35 -6.78 -1.61
N GLN A 183 12.47 -5.52 -1.22
CA GLN A 183 11.91 -5.02 0.05
C GLN A 183 11.21 -3.67 -0.14
N SER A 184 10.12 -3.46 0.58
CA SER A 184 9.39 -2.20 0.56
C SER A 184 10.28 -1.04 0.97
N PHE A 185 10.25 0.05 0.21
CA PHE A 185 10.93 1.29 0.56
C PHE A 185 10.23 2.02 1.71
N ILE A 186 8.90 1.88 1.79
CA ILE A 186 8.06 2.59 2.76
C ILE A 186 8.15 1.95 4.15
N PHE A 187 8.14 0.61 4.21
CA PHE A 187 8.01 -0.17 5.44
C PHE A 187 9.29 -0.89 5.88
N SER A 188 10.41 -0.69 5.20
CA SER A 188 11.70 -1.23 5.65
C SER A 188 12.30 -0.36 6.75
N ASP A 189 12.79 -0.97 7.81
CA ASP A 189 13.54 -0.34 8.90
C ASP A 189 14.93 0.14 8.46
#